data_eca424923a9b7b57bbd66a8e375dc203
#
_entry.id   eca424923a9b7b57bbd66a8e375dc203
#
_cell.length_a   1.000
_cell.length_b   1.000
_cell.length_c   1.000
_cell.angle_alpha   90.00
_cell.angle_beta   90.00
_cell.angle_gamma   90.00
#
_symmetry.space_group_name_H-M   'P 1'
#
loop_
_entity.id
_entity.type
_entity.pdbx_description
1 polymer ?
#
loop_
_entity_poly.entity_id
_entity_poly.type
_entity_poly.pdbx_seq_one_letter_code
_entity_poly.pdbx_strand_id
1 'polypeptide(L)'
;MPTAAGELVFSLDANGRARCGVSGARSQSVVLDTSTPFSVIAVHFKPGGAFRFFGVPGTALRDQSVALDVLWGRDAASVRDRLWERDSDGTRFKVLEEALLTAARGCFDRHPAVRYALDVFDRSGGARPVGDVMPRIGLSSRRFGELFRSEVGLSPKAFCRIRRFNEVLRRIEALTDVDWADLAVSCGYFDQAHFNHDFHACAGLTPSAYLRGRLSRSHVVASGA
;
A
#
# COMPACT_ATOMS: atom_id res chain seq x y z
N MET A 1 8.03 2.41 3.03
CA MET A 1 7.03 3.39 3.50
C MET A 1 5.72 2.67 3.79
N PRO A 2 4.87 3.15 4.71
CA PRO A 2 3.56 2.56 4.91
C PRO A 2 2.72 2.67 3.65
N THR A 3 2.03 1.59 3.30
CA THR A 3 1.16 1.52 2.14
C THR A 3 -0.26 1.19 2.58
N ALA A 4 -1.24 1.91 2.05
CA ALA A 4 -2.65 1.63 2.33
C ALA A 4 -3.22 0.51 1.43
N ALA A 5 -2.36 -0.24 0.73
CA ALA A 5 -2.72 -1.22 -0.27
C ALA A 5 -1.81 -2.46 -0.19
N GLY A 6 -2.25 -3.56 -0.77
CA GLY A 6 -1.43 -4.75 -0.90
C GLY A 6 -0.57 -4.73 -2.16
N GLU A 7 0.46 -5.56 -2.17
CA GLU A 7 1.40 -5.73 -3.27
C GLU A 7 1.64 -7.21 -3.53
N LEU A 8 1.73 -7.58 -4.80
CA LEU A 8 2.22 -8.89 -5.24
C LEU A 8 3.60 -8.68 -5.85
N VAL A 9 4.61 -9.34 -5.30
CA VAL A 9 6.02 -9.11 -5.68
C VAL A 9 6.65 -10.42 -6.15
N PHE A 10 7.31 -10.35 -7.29
CA PHE A 10 8.20 -11.38 -7.80
C PHE A 10 9.61 -10.82 -7.85
N SER A 11 10.57 -11.54 -7.31
CA SER A 11 11.99 -11.13 -7.31
C SER A 11 12.89 -12.26 -7.77
N LEU A 12 13.97 -11.90 -8.46
CA LEU A 12 15.03 -12.79 -8.90
C LEU A 12 16.36 -12.22 -8.44
N ASP A 13 17.07 -12.93 -7.57
CA ASP A 13 18.39 -12.50 -7.10
C ASP A 13 19.49 -12.82 -8.11
N ALA A 14 20.69 -12.27 -7.88
CA ALA A 14 21.86 -12.47 -8.74
C ALA A 14 22.30 -13.95 -8.87
N ASN A 15 21.86 -14.82 -7.96
CA ASN A 15 22.13 -16.26 -7.98
C ASN A 15 21.05 -17.06 -8.74
N GLY A 16 20.11 -16.38 -9.39
CA GLY A 16 18.99 -17.01 -10.10
C GLY A 16 17.89 -17.54 -9.17
N ARG A 17 17.88 -17.18 -7.89
CA ARG A 17 16.84 -17.61 -6.96
C ARG A 17 15.60 -16.73 -7.09
N ALA A 18 14.55 -17.29 -7.63
CA ALA A 18 13.26 -16.61 -7.76
C ALA A 18 12.42 -16.75 -6.49
N ARG A 19 11.80 -15.65 -6.07
CA ARG A 19 10.84 -15.60 -4.95
C ARG A 19 9.58 -14.92 -5.40
N CYS A 20 8.46 -15.26 -4.78
CA CYS A 20 7.20 -14.57 -4.97
C CYS A 20 6.44 -14.47 -3.64
N GLY A 21 5.82 -13.32 -3.41
CA GLY A 21 5.10 -13.08 -2.18
C GLY A 21 4.07 -11.99 -2.29
N VAL A 22 3.17 -11.97 -1.35
CA VAL A 22 2.12 -10.96 -1.19
C VAL A 22 2.38 -10.18 0.08
N SER A 23 2.41 -8.87 -0.03
CA SER A 23 2.45 -7.96 1.10
C SER A 23 1.09 -7.32 1.27
N GLY A 24 0.54 -7.36 2.48
CA GLY A 24 -0.70 -6.65 2.81
C GLY A 24 -0.48 -5.16 3.03
N ALA A 25 -1.56 -4.44 3.30
CA ALA A 25 -1.48 -3.04 3.72
C ALA A 25 -0.59 -2.89 4.95
N ARG A 26 0.34 -1.93 4.90
CA ARG A 26 1.35 -1.72 5.95
C ARG A 26 1.08 -0.44 6.72
N SER A 27 1.02 -0.56 8.03
CA SER A 27 0.80 0.59 8.93
C SER A 27 2.09 1.33 9.28
N GLN A 28 3.26 0.73 9.03
CA GLN A 28 4.58 1.27 9.31
C GLN A 28 5.55 1.06 8.15
N SER A 29 6.65 1.83 8.14
CA SER A 29 7.74 1.66 7.18
C SER A 29 8.46 0.34 7.40
N VAL A 30 8.88 -0.28 6.30
CA VAL A 30 9.77 -1.45 6.30
C VAL A 30 11.06 -1.05 5.63
N VAL A 31 12.18 -1.43 6.23
CA VAL A 31 13.51 -1.29 5.63
C VAL A 31 13.82 -2.60 4.92
N LEU A 32 14.15 -2.50 3.64
CA LEU A 32 14.60 -3.63 2.84
C LEU A 32 16.11 -3.53 2.67
N ASP A 33 16.80 -4.65 2.85
CA ASP A 33 18.20 -4.76 2.47
C ASP A 33 18.29 -4.93 0.94
N THR A 34 18.92 -3.96 0.30
CA THR A 34 19.14 -3.92 -1.15
C THR A 34 20.64 -4.05 -1.51
N SER A 35 21.46 -4.56 -0.59
CA SER A 35 22.90 -4.76 -0.80
C SER A 35 23.22 -5.73 -1.94
N THR A 36 22.35 -6.70 -2.19
CA THR A 36 22.47 -7.65 -3.29
C THR A 36 21.60 -7.21 -4.47
N PRO A 37 22.12 -7.11 -5.69
CA PRO A 37 21.33 -6.81 -6.88
C PRO A 37 20.22 -7.85 -7.10
N PHE A 38 19.02 -7.37 -7.44
CA PHE A 38 17.89 -8.23 -7.77
C PHE A 38 16.97 -7.55 -8.80
N SER A 39 16.31 -8.38 -9.60
CA SER A 39 15.24 -7.92 -10.48
C SER A 39 13.90 -8.07 -9.76
N VAL A 40 13.02 -7.08 -9.89
CA VAL A 40 11.69 -7.10 -9.26
C VAL A 40 10.63 -6.77 -10.29
N ILE A 41 9.54 -7.52 -10.23
CA ILE A 41 8.28 -7.18 -10.89
C ILE A 41 7.22 -7.17 -9.80
N ALA A 42 6.48 -6.07 -9.68
CA ALA A 42 5.46 -5.92 -8.67
C ALA A 42 4.13 -5.43 -9.24
N VAL A 43 3.05 -5.90 -8.62
CA VAL A 43 1.70 -5.40 -8.85
C VAL A 43 1.24 -4.68 -7.61
N HIS A 44 1.03 -3.38 -7.72
CA HIS A 44 0.45 -2.57 -6.65
C HIS A 44 -1.07 -2.54 -6.81
N PHE A 45 -1.78 -3.08 -5.85
CA PHE A 45 -3.24 -3.06 -5.87
C PHE A 45 -3.76 -1.71 -5.37
N LYS A 46 -4.91 -1.29 -5.90
CA LYS A 46 -5.64 -0.19 -5.27
C LYS A 46 -6.10 -0.61 -3.86
N PRO A 47 -6.22 0.32 -2.91
CA PRO A 47 -6.68 -0.01 -1.56
C PRO A 47 -7.94 -0.87 -1.56
N GLY A 48 -7.93 -1.96 -0.81
CA GLY A 48 -9.00 -2.95 -0.78
C GLY A 48 -9.17 -3.77 -2.06
N GLY A 49 -8.23 -3.70 -3.03
CA GLY A 49 -8.28 -4.49 -4.26
C GLY A 49 -7.66 -5.87 -4.14
N ALA A 50 -6.64 -6.01 -3.31
CA ALA A 50 -5.81 -7.21 -3.22
C ALA A 50 -6.58 -8.46 -2.75
N PHE A 51 -7.49 -8.32 -1.78
CA PHE A 51 -8.15 -9.47 -1.15
C PHE A 51 -8.90 -10.37 -2.14
N ARG A 52 -9.37 -9.80 -3.25
CA ARG A 52 -10.10 -10.53 -4.31
C ARG A 52 -9.26 -11.61 -4.99
N PHE A 53 -7.96 -11.41 -5.05
CA PHE A 53 -7.03 -12.28 -5.75
C PHE A 53 -6.44 -13.36 -4.86
N PHE A 54 -6.55 -13.20 -3.53
CA PHE A 54 -5.86 -14.08 -2.59
C PHE A 54 -6.82 -14.92 -1.72
N GLY A 55 -8.13 -14.68 -1.80
CA GLY A 55 -9.13 -15.49 -1.08
C GLY A 55 -9.09 -15.35 0.45
N VAL A 56 -8.35 -14.35 0.98
CA VAL A 56 -8.24 -14.11 2.42
C VAL A 56 -8.62 -12.65 2.74
N PRO A 57 -9.20 -12.38 3.92
CA PRO A 57 -9.51 -11.01 4.30
C PRO A 57 -8.25 -10.17 4.41
N GLY A 58 -8.34 -8.88 4.12
CA GLY A 58 -7.21 -7.95 4.20
C GLY A 58 -6.54 -7.91 5.59
N THR A 59 -7.30 -8.21 6.64
CA THR A 59 -6.76 -8.33 8.01
C THR A 59 -5.76 -9.46 8.18
N ALA A 60 -5.87 -10.54 7.40
CA ALA A 60 -4.94 -11.67 7.47
C ALA A 60 -3.55 -11.34 6.87
N LEU A 61 -3.49 -10.34 5.99
CA LEU A 61 -2.24 -9.91 5.33
C LEU A 61 -1.69 -8.61 5.92
N ARG A 62 -2.42 -7.97 6.83
CA ARG A 62 -2.01 -6.68 7.38
C ARG A 62 -0.65 -6.76 8.08
N ASP A 63 0.24 -5.81 7.73
CA ASP A 63 1.60 -5.71 8.28
C ASP A 63 2.48 -6.96 8.07
N GLN A 64 2.06 -7.86 7.17
CA GLN A 64 2.75 -9.12 6.88
C GLN A 64 3.13 -9.25 5.41
N SER A 65 4.11 -10.11 5.16
CA SER A 65 4.42 -10.64 3.84
C SER A 65 4.29 -12.16 3.91
N VAL A 66 3.53 -12.73 2.98
CA VAL A 66 3.22 -14.15 2.90
C VAL A 66 3.72 -14.66 1.55
N ALA A 67 4.36 -15.82 1.54
CA ALA A 67 4.76 -16.45 0.28
C ALA A 67 3.52 -16.79 -0.57
N LEU A 68 3.61 -16.57 -1.88
CA LEU A 68 2.44 -16.69 -2.77
C LEU A 68 1.90 -18.12 -2.84
N ASP A 69 2.75 -19.14 -2.64
CA ASP A 69 2.35 -20.54 -2.62
C ASP A 69 1.41 -20.90 -1.46
N VAL A 70 1.47 -20.17 -0.36
CA VAL A 70 0.50 -20.29 0.75
C VAL A 70 -0.91 -19.89 0.32
N LEU A 71 -1.03 -18.95 -0.64
CA LEU A 71 -2.30 -18.37 -1.09
C LEU A 71 -2.81 -19.02 -2.39
N TRP A 72 -1.92 -19.30 -3.35
CA TRP A 72 -2.26 -19.84 -4.67
C TRP A 72 -1.82 -21.30 -4.86
N GLY A 73 -1.18 -21.91 -3.85
CA GLY A 73 -0.73 -23.29 -3.96
C GLY A 73 0.24 -23.51 -5.13
N ARG A 74 -0.02 -24.54 -5.93
CA ARG A 74 0.83 -24.92 -7.08
C ARG A 74 0.86 -23.87 -8.20
N ASP A 75 -0.17 -23.05 -8.33
CA ASP A 75 -0.25 -22.03 -9.37
C ASP A 75 0.82 -20.94 -9.17
N ALA A 76 1.23 -20.67 -7.92
CA ALA A 76 2.28 -19.73 -7.61
C ALA A 76 3.62 -20.08 -8.28
N ALA A 77 4.02 -21.35 -8.23
CA ALA A 77 5.25 -21.83 -8.87
C ALA A 77 5.17 -21.71 -10.39
N SER A 78 4.04 -22.12 -10.98
CA SER A 78 3.81 -22.00 -12.43
C SER A 78 3.90 -20.57 -12.93
N VAL A 79 3.28 -19.62 -12.22
CA VAL A 79 3.33 -18.19 -12.59
C VAL A 79 4.75 -17.65 -12.46
N ARG A 80 5.44 -17.95 -11.36
CA ARG A 80 6.83 -17.55 -11.13
C ARG A 80 7.76 -18.02 -12.25
N ASP A 81 7.69 -19.31 -12.60
CA ASP A 81 8.59 -19.91 -13.58
C ASP A 81 8.30 -19.35 -14.98
N ARG A 82 7.04 -19.29 -15.40
CA ARG A 82 6.62 -18.64 -16.66
C ARG A 82 7.07 -17.17 -16.75
N LEU A 83 7.07 -16.44 -15.64
CA LEU A 83 7.43 -15.04 -15.62
C LEU A 83 8.92 -14.81 -15.87
N TRP A 84 9.79 -15.66 -15.30
CA TRP A 84 11.25 -15.54 -15.47
C TRP A 84 11.78 -16.22 -16.73
N GLU A 85 11.00 -17.09 -17.37
CA GLU A 85 11.31 -17.63 -18.71
C GLU A 85 11.12 -16.61 -19.84
N ARG A 86 10.48 -15.46 -19.58
CA ARG A 86 10.21 -14.45 -20.59
C ARG A 86 11.31 -13.41 -20.68
N ASP A 87 11.67 -13.05 -21.93
CA ASP A 87 12.78 -12.15 -22.22
C ASP A 87 12.40 -10.67 -22.18
N SER A 88 11.10 -10.33 -22.21
CA SER A 88 10.65 -8.95 -22.23
C SER A 88 9.61 -8.66 -21.16
N ASP A 89 9.62 -7.40 -20.67
CA ASP A 89 8.67 -6.95 -19.65
C ASP A 89 7.22 -7.02 -20.16
N GLY A 90 6.99 -6.72 -21.44
CA GLY A 90 5.64 -6.82 -22.03
C GLY A 90 5.05 -8.22 -21.98
N THR A 91 5.88 -9.27 -22.19
CA THR A 91 5.44 -10.66 -22.07
C THR A 91 5.28 -11.09 -20.61
N ARG A 92 6.12 -10.58 -19.71
CA ARG A 92 5.98 -10.78 -18.26
C ARG A 92 4.70 -10.20 -17.71
N PHE A 93 4.34 -8.98 -18.12
CA PHE A 93 3.05 -8.36 -17.72
C PHE A 93 1.84 -9.16 -18.19
N LYS A 94 1.88 -9.74 -19.39
CA LYS A 94 0.81 -10.64 -19.87
C LYS A 94 0.66 -11.87 -18.99
N VAL A 95 1.75 -12.50 -18.56
CA VAL A 95 1.70 -13.63 -17.62
C VAL A 95 1.03 -13.24 -16.31
N LEU A 96 1.36 -12.06 -15.76
CA LEU A 96 0.75 -11.55 -14.53
C LEU A 96 -0.74 -11.25 -14.71
N GLU A 97 -1.11 -10.61 -15.81
CA GLU A 97 -2.49 -10.30 -16.14
C GLU A 97 -3.35 -11.57 -16.25
N GLU A 98 -2.89 -12.59 -16.99
CA GLU A 98 -3.55 -13.89 -17.09
C GLU A 98 -3.71 -14.55 -15.72
N ALA A 99 -2.68 -14.55 -14.89
CA ALA A 99 -2.71 -15.13 -13.55
C ALA A 99 -3.71 -14.41 -12.65
N LEU A 100 -3.72 -13.08 -12.66
CA LEU A 100 -4.66 -12.27 -11.90
C LEU A 100 -6.09 -12.44 -12.38
N LEU A 101 -6.34 -12.47 -13.69
CA LEU A 101 -7.66 -12.74 -14.25
C LEU A 101 -8.16 -14.14 -13.85
N THR A 102 -7.27 -15.12 -13.80
CA THR A 102 -7.62 -16.47 -13.35
C THR A 102 -7.96 -16.49 -11.86
N ALA A 103 -7.17 -15.83 -11.02
CA ALA A 103 -7.42 -15.72 -9.59
C ALA A 103 -8.69 -14.93 -9.26
N ALA A 104 -9.07 -13.96 -10.10
CA ALA A 104 -10.26 -13.10 -9.92
C ALA A 104 -11.59 -13.76 -10.34
N ARG A 105 -11.62 -15.03 -10.74
CA ARG A 105 -12.83 -15.71 -11.24
C ARG A 105 -13.95 -15.92 -10.22
N GLY A 106 -13.79 -15.50 -8.98
CA GLY A 106 -14.87 -15.38 -8.00
C GLY A 106 -15.39 -13.93 -7.98
N CYS A 107 -16.70 -13.76 -8.12
CA CYS A 107 -17.32 -12.44 -8.04
C CYS A 107 -17.13 -11.84 -6.64
N PHE A 108 -16.27 -10.87 -6.54
CA PHE A 108 -15.99 -10.16 -5.28
C PHE A 108 -16.25 -8.67 -5.46
N ASP A 109 -17.51 -8.31 -5.58
CA ASP A 109 -17.87 -6.91 -5.58
C ASP A 109 -17.56 -6.31 -4.20
N ARG A 110 -16.81 -5.21 -4.24
CA ARG A 110 -16.55 -4.43 -3.03
C ARG A 110 -17.87 -3.93 -2.47
N HIS A 111 -18.04 -4.05 -1.16
CA HIS A 111 -19.23 -3.52 -0.52
C HIS A 111 -19.40 -2.02 -0.83
N PRO A 112 -20.61 -1.55 -1.23
CA PRO A 112 -20.83 -0.16 -1.63
C PRO A 112 -20.36 0.87 -0.59
N ALA A 113 -20.54 0.60 0.70
CA ALA A 113 -20.08 1.45 1.80
C ALA A 113 -18.55 1.62 1.82
N VAL A 114 -17.79 0.52 1.57
CA VAL A 114 -16.32 0.56 1.53
C VAL A 114 -15.85 1.29 0.28
N ARG A 115 -16.49 1.04 -0.86
CA ARG A 115 -16.19 1.74 -2.12
C ARG A 115 -16.40 3.25 -1.99
N TYR A 116 -17.55 3.66 -1.45
CA TYR A 116 -17.84 5.07 -1.21
C TYR A 116 -16.82 5.73 -0.27
N ALA A 117 -16.55 5.08 0.88
CA ALA A 117 -15.60 5.63 1.83
C ALA A 117 -14.19 5.77 1.26
N LEU A 118 -13.69 4.77 0.53
CA LEU A 118 -12.38 4.83 -0.14
C LEU A 118 -12.32 5.99 -1.14
N ASP A 119 -13.35 6.18 -1.97
CA ASP A 119 -13.42 7.27 -2.93
C ASP A 119 -13.35 8.65 -2.22
N VAL A 120 -14.11 8.83 -1.13
CA VAL A 120 -14.08 10.10 -0.35
C VAL A 120 -12.71 10.32 0.31
N PHE A 121 -12.14 9.28 0.93
CA PHE A 121 -10.85 9.38 1.60
C PHE A 121 -9.70 9.61 0.62
N ASP A 122 -9.72 8.96 -0.54
CA ASP A 122 -8.71 9.16 -1.58
C ASP A 122 -8.74 10.57 -2.15
N ARG A 123 -9.93 11.08 -2.52
CA ARG A 123 -10.09 12.45 -3.02
C ARG A 123 -9.67 13.53 -2.03
N SER A 124 -9.84 13.27 -0.74
CA SER A 124 -9.42 14.20 0.31
C SER A 124 -7.98 14.03 0.78
N GLY A 125 -7.20 13.12 0.19
CA GLY A 125 -5.88 12.77 0.70
C GLY A 125 -5.88 12.26 2.14
N GLY A 126 -7.03 11.72 2.62
CA GLY A 126 -7.23 11.29 4.01
C GLY A 126 -7.57 12.42 5.00
N ALA A 127 -7.78 13.65 4.52
CA ALA A 127 -8.14 14.79 5.38
C ALA A 127 -9.59 14.74 5.88
N ARG A 128 -10.50 14.09 5.14
CA ARG A 128 -11.91 13.99 5.52
C ARG A 128 -12.07 13.10 6.77
N PRO A 129 -12.70 13.60 7.86
CA PRO A 129 -12.98 12.80 9.03
C PRO A 129 -13.86 11.58 8.73
N VAL A 130 -13.60 10.46 9.41
CA VAL A 130 -14.39 9.23 9.24
C VAL A 130 -15.87 9.45 9.60
N GLY A 131 -16.14 10.31 10.59
CA GLY A 131 -17.51 10.67 11.00
C GLY A 131 -18.35 11.29 9.88
N ASP A 132 -17.72 12.04 8.99
CA ASP A 132 -18.42 12.78 7.91
C ASP A 132 -18.96 11.84 6.80
N VAL A 133 -18.42 10.65 6.67
CA VAL A 133 -18.87 9.66 5.68
C VAL A 133 -20.01 8.78 6.23
N MET A 134 -20.11 8.66 7.55
CA MET A 134 -21.06 7.75 8.21
C MET A 134 -22.53 7.98 7.83
N PRO A 135 -23.05 9.22 7.70
CA PRO A 135 -24.45 9.45 7.34
C PRO A 135 -24.86 8.85 5.98
N ARG A 136 -23.90 8.68 5.07
CA ARG A 136 -24.16 8.10 3.72
C ARG A 136 -23.88 6.61 3.62
N ILE A 137 -23.27 6.01 4.65
CA ILE A 137 -22.88 4.60 4.65
C ILE A 137 -24.05 3.68 5.02
N GLY A 138 -24.98 4.15 5.85
CA GLY A 138 -26.15 3.36 6.27
C GLY A 138 -25.83 2.16 7.18
N LEU A 139 -24.63 2.13 7.78
CA LEU A 139 -24.19 1.10 8.72
C LEU A 139 -23.79 1.72 10.05
N SER A 140 -23.86 0.94 11.14
CA SER A 140 -23.25 1.37 12.40
C SER A 140 -21.72 1.51 12.25
N SER A 141 -21.10 2.40 13.05
CA SER A 141 -19.65 2.63 13.03
C SER A 141 -18.86 1.33 13.27
N ARG A 142 -19.37 0.46 14.14
CA ARG A 142 -18.78 -0.85 14.41
C ARG A 142 -18.79 -1.74 13.14
N ARG A 143 -19.98 -1.91 12.55
CA ARG A 143 -20.14 -2.76 11.36
C ARG A 143 -19.35 -2.25 10.18
N PHE A 144 -19.37 -0.95 9.93
CA PHE A 144 -18.53 -0.32 8.90
C PHE A 144 -17.04 -0.57 9.15
N GLY A 145 -16.57 -0.37 10.40
CA GLY A 145 -15.18 -0.60 10.76
C GLY A 145 -14.72 -2.05 10.58
N GLU A 146 -15.58 -3.04 10.89
CA GLU A 146 -15.31 -4.46 10.66
C GLU A 146 -15.19 -4.77 9.16
N LEU A 147 -16.16 -4.30 8.38
CA LEU A 147 -16.21 -4.50 6.95
C LEU A 147 -15.01 -3.84 6.22
N PHE A 148 -14.72 -2.60 6.58
CA PHE A 148 -13.60 -1.87 6.01
C PHE A 148 -12.26 -2.56 6.33
N ARG A 149 -12.06 -3.03 7.57
CA ARG A 149 -10.86 -3.81 7.93
C ARG A 149 -10.77 -5.12 7.15
N SER A 150 -11.87 -5.82 6.97
CA SER A 150 -11.89 -7.07 6.22
C SER A 150 -11.46 -6.88 4.76
N GLU A 151 -11.92 -5.83 4.09
CA GLU A 151 -11.62 -5.58 2.69
C GLU A 151 -10.28 -4.87 2.46
N VAL A 152 -9.92 -3.90 3.34
CA VAL A 152 -8.75 -3.02 3.15
C VAL A 152 -7.53 -3.47 3.95
N GLY A 153 -7.73 -4.22 5.03
CA GLY A 153 -6.69 -4.63 5.96
C GLY A 153 -6.44 -3.61 7.08
N LEU A 154 -6.95 -2.39 6.96
CA LEU A 154 -6.75 -1.28 7.89
C LEU A 154 -8.10 -0.77 8.43
N SER A 155 -8.08 -0.17 9.63
CA SER A 155 -9.25 0.61 10.05
C SER A 155 -9.39 1.88 9.19
N PRO A 156 -10.62 2.45 9.04
CA PRO A 156 -10.81 3.70 8.32
C PRO A 156 -9.89 4.83 8.80
N LYS A 157 -9.71 4.94 10.13
CA LYS A 157 -8.82 5.94 10.74
C LYS A 157 -7.34 5.71 10.39
N ALA A 158 -6.87 4.46 10.44
CA ALA A 158 -5.51 4.13 10.06
C ALA A 158 -5.26 4.36 8.56
N PHE A 159 -6.23 4.04 7.71
CA PHE A 159 -6.19 4.33 6.29
C PHE A 159 -6.03 5.83 6.02
N CYS A 160 -6.89 6.68 6.61
CA CYS A 160 -6.80 8.13 6.45
C CYS A 160 -5.47 8.69 6.96
N ARG A 161 -4.93 8.17 8.08
CA ARG A 161 -3.61 8.54 8.58
C ARG A 161 -2.51 8.28 7.56
N ILE A 162 -2.48 7.08 6.97
CA ILE A 162 -1.48 6.72 5.96
C ILE A 162 -1.65 7.57 4.69
N ARG A 163 -2.89 7.87 4.28
CA ARG A 163 -3.14 8.73 3.12
C ARG A 163 -2.61 10.15 3.35
N ARG A 164 -2.87 10.75 4.54
CA ARG A 164 -2.30 12.07 4.89
C ARG A 164 -0.78 12.04 4.91
N PHE A 165 -0.18 11.00 5.50
CA PHE A 165 1.26 10.83 5.52
C PHE A 165 1.86 10.76 4.11
N ASN A 166 1.26 9.97 3.22
CA ASN A 166 1.73 9.86 1.83
C ASN A 166 1.54 11.18 1.06
N GLU A 167 0.47 11.95 1.34
CA GLU A 167 0.28 13.28 0.76
C GLU A 167 1.36 14.26 1.22
N VAL A 168 1.76 14.21 2.49
CA VAL A 168 2.91 14.97 2.99
C VAL A 168 4.18 14.60 2.22
N LEU A 169 4.49 13.30 2.11
CA LEU A 169 5.69 12.85 1.38
C LEU A 169 5.71 13.37 -0.05
N ARG A 170 4.58 13.26 -0.76
CA ARG A 170 4.44 13.75 -2.12
C ARG A 170 4.71 15.27 -2.23
N ARG A 171 4.21 16.06 -1.26
CA ARG A 171 4.39 17.52 -1.28
C ARG A 171 5.82 17.95 -0.96
N ILE A 172 6.49 17.26 -0.04
CA ILE A 172 7.88 17.61 0.30
C ILE A 172 8.90 17.05 -0.70
N GLU A 173 8.48 16.26 -1.69
CA GLU A 173 9.39 15.57 -2.61
C GLU A 173 10.29 16.54 -3.38
N ALA A 174 9.76 17.68 -3.78
CA ALA A 174 10.48 18.73 -4.52
C ALA A 174 10.99 19.88 -3.64
N LEU A 175 10.79 19.84 -2.32
CA LEU A 175 11.13 20.93 -1.41
C LEU A 175 12.47 20.70 -0.72
N THR A 176 13.24 21.77 -0.59
CA THR A 176 14.49 21.82 0.20
C THR A 176 14.28 22.45 1.56
N ASP A 177 13.29 23.34 1.67
CA ASP A 177 12.86 23.97 2.92
C ASP A 177 11.32 23.87 3.05
N VAL A 178 10.84 23.69 4.26
CA VAL A 178 9.44 23.37 4.53
C VAL A 178 8.95 24.10 5.77
N ASP A 179 7.90 24.89 5.60
CA ASP A 179 7.07 25.32 6.74
C ASP A 179 6.18 24.14 7.17
N TRP A 180 6.60 23.50 8.27
CA TRP A 180 5.91 22.31 8.76
C TRP A 180 4.52 22.61 9.34
N ALA A 181 4.27 23.81 9.82
CA ALA A 181 2.99 24.18 10.38
C ALA A 181 1.96 24.36 9.25
N ASP A 182 2.32 25.12 8.21
CA ASP A 182 1.47 25.31 7.04
C ASP A 182 1.21 23.99 6.30
N LEU A 183 2.26 23.20 6.10
CA LEU A 183 2.15 21.88 5.45
C LEU A 183 1.21 20.95 6.24
N ALA A 184 1.30 20.91 7.56
CA ALA A 184 0.43 20.09 8.40
C ALA A 184 -1.04 20.45 8.19
N VAL A 185 -1.38 21.72 8.30
CA VAL A 185 -2.74 22.22 8.11
C VAL A 185 -3.25 21.91 6.69
N SER A 186 -2.45 22.18 5.68
CA SER A 186 -2.81 21.93 4.27
C SER A 186 -2.96 20.45 3.91
N CYS A 187 -2.38 19.54 4.72
CA CYS A 187 -2.57 18.09 4.61
C CYS A 187 -3.69 17.55 5.51
N GLY A 188 -4.46 18.41 6.19
CA GLY A 188 -5.62 18.01 7.00
C GLY A 188 -5.27 17.52 8.41
N TYR A 189 -4.12 17.90 8.95
CA TYR A 189 -3.83 17.74 10.37
C TYR A 189 -4.41 18.91 11.15
N PHE A 190 -4.76 18.66 12.39
CA PHE A 190 -5.33 19.69 13.28
C PHE A 190 -4.28 20.75 13.65
N ASP A 191 -3.07 20.30 13.96
CA ASP A 191 -1.91 21.11 14.31
C ASP A 191 -0.59 20.38 13.98
N GLN A 192 0.53 21.08 14.18
CA GLN A 192 1.86 20.51 13.96
C GLN A 192 2.21 19.39 14.95
N ALA A 193 1.65 19.40 16.16
CA ALA A 193 1.92 18.34 17.15
C ALA A 193 1.26 17.02 16.73
N HIS A 194 0.00 17.09 16.28
CA HIS A 194 -0.71 15.95 15.68
C HIS A 194 0.04 15.41 14.44
N PHE A 195 0.50 16.31 13.56
CA PHE A 195 1.29 15.95 12.40
C PHE A 195 2.59 15.22 12.80
N ASN A 196 3.38 15.79 13.71
CA ASN A 196 4.64 15.19 14.16
C ASN A 196 4.44 13.79 14.76
N HIS A 197 3.38 13.61 15.56
CA HIS A 197 3.02 12.32 16.13
C HIS A 197 2.70 11.28 15.06
N ASP A 198 1.82 11.63 14.12
CA ASP A 198 1.42 10.72 13.05
C ASP A 198 2.58 10.42 12.10
N PHE A 199 3.40 11.42 11.77
CA PHE A 199 4.58 11.24 10.93
C PHE A 199 5.59 10.28 11.56
N HIS A 200 5.91 10.48 12.83
CA HIS A 200 6.80 9.59 13.57
C HIS A 200 6.25 8.16 13.65
N ALA A 201 4.97 8.00 13.90
CA ALA A 201 4.32 6.68 13.92
C ALA A 201 4.39 5.95 12.57
N CYS A 202 4.42 6.68 11.45
CA CYS A 202 4.49 6.11 10.10
C CYS A 202 5.95 5.89 9.64
N ALA A 203 6.85 6.83 9.89
CA ALA A 203 8.21 6.85 9.36
C ALA A 203 9.27 6.32 10.34
N GLY A 204 8.97 6.31 11.65
CA GLY A 204 9.96 6.06 12.71
C GLY A 204 10.92 7.21 12.95
N LEU A 205 10.76 8.35 12.26
CA LEU A 205 11.61 9.53 12.29
C LEU A 205 10.76 10.80 12.41
N THR A 206 11.37 11.90 12.87
CA THR A 206 10.72 13.21 12.79
C THR A 206 10.71 13.74 11.36
N PRO A 207 9.77 14.63 10.99
CA PRO A 207 9.71 15.21 9.65
C PRO A 207 11.02 15.87 9.21
N SER A 208 11.64 16.64 10.11
CA SER A 208 12.93 17.30 9.83
C SER A 208 14.09 16.32 9.68
N ALA A 209 14.13 15.24 10.47
CA ALA A 209 15.14 14.19 10.33
C ALA A 209 14.98 13.43 9.01
N TYR A 210 13.73 13.14 8.63
CA TYR A 210 13.42 12.52 7.34
C TYR A 210 13.88 13.38 6.15
N LEU A 211 13.56 14.68 6.16
CA LEU A 211 13.96 15.61 5.09
C LEU A 211 15.49 15.70 4.98
N ARG A 212 16.21 15.87 6.09
CA ARG A 212 17.69 15.86 6.09
C ARG A 212 18.27 14.56 5.56
N GLY A 213 17.75 13.42 5.99
CA GLY A 213 18.21 12.11 5.52
C GLY A 213 17.95 11.89 4.04
N ARG A 214 16.88 12.44 3.49
CA ARG A 214 16.59 12.41 2.07
C ARG A 214 17.54 13.27 1.25
N LEU A 215 17.80 14.49 1.69
CA LEU A 215 18.70 15.43 1.02
C LEU A 215 20.17 14.97 1.05
N SER A 216 20.57 14.23 2.10
CA SER A 216 21.91 13.67 2.20
C SER A 216 22.13 12.37 1.42
N ARG A 217 21.07 11.73 0.99
CA ARG A 217 21.11 10.50 0.19
C ARG A 217 20.60 10.81 -1.20
N SER A 218 21.48 10.76 -2.21
CA SER A 218 21.08 10.69 -3.61
C SER A 218 20.39 9.34 -3.86
N HIS A 219 19.13 9.19 -3.42
CA HIS A 219 18.37 7.97 -3.60
C HIS A 219 17.34 8.11 -4.69
N VAL A 220 17.57 7.32 -5.70
CA VAL A 220 16.57 6.84 -6.63
C VAL A 220 15.50 6.10 -5.83
N VAL A 221 14.44 6.79 -5.42
CA VAL A 221 13.16 6.14 -5.21
C VAL A 221 12.61 5.95 -6.61
N ALA A 222 12.70 4.76 -7.14
CA ALA A 222 11.99 4.40 -8.36
C ALA A 222 10.49 4.43 -8.03
N SER A 223 9.88 5.61 -8.13
CA SER A 223 8.44 5.75 -8.26
C SER A 223 8.11 5.35 -9.70
N GLY A 224 7.68 4.11 -9.88
CA GLY A 224 7.03 3.70 -11.11
C GLY A 224 5.80 4.59 -11.34
N ALA A 225 5.80 5.26 -12.48
CA ALA A 225 4.66 5.96 -13.04
C ALA A 225 3.51 4.99 -13.35
#